data_e179f745da52e1468dc2dd626824bb2c
#
_entry.id   e179f745da52e1468dc2dd626824bb2c
#
_cell.length_a   1.000
_cell.length_b   1.000
_cell.length_c   1.000
_cell.angle_alpha   90.00
_cell.angle_beta   90.00
_cell.angle_gamma   90.00
#
_symmetry.space_group_name_H-M   'P 1'
#
loop_
_entity.id
_entity.type
_entity.pdbx_description
1 polymer ?
#
loop_
_entity_poly.entity_id
_entity_poly.type
_entity_poly.pdbx_seq_one_letter_code
_entity_poly.pdbx_strand_id
1 'polypeptide(L)'
;YKRQDIRFIARRMMISASEDVGNADPQALQVAVAAAQAVERIGMPESQIILAEATNYVACAPKSNASYLSIDAAMHMVASGQTPPIPVHLQDSHYKSAGKLGHGIGYQYAHDFKNHYVAQQYLPDALAGTRFYEPTDMGYEKQIRDHLEKIRREAE
;
A
#
# COMPACT_ATOMS: atom_id res chain seq x y z
N TYR A 1 -31.63 -22.29 0.93
CA TYR A 1 -30.64 -21.30 0.49
C TYR A 1 -30.69 -20.12 1.46
N LYS A 2 -29.69 -20.02 2.37
CA LYS A 2 -29.48 -18.78 3.13
C LYS A 2 -29.13 -17.69 2.13
N ARG A 3 -30.00 -16.70 1.94
CA ARG A 3 -29.67 -15.47 1.20
C ARG A 3 -28.48 -14.83 1.93
N GLN A 4 -27.29 -14.87 1.34
CA GLN A 4 -26.19 -14.08 1.84
C GLN A 4 -26.58 -12.60 1.70
N ASP A 5 -26.32 -11.82 2.75
CA ASP A 5 -26.51 -10.37 2.70
C ASP A 5 -25.62 -9.80 1.57
N ILE A 6 -26.22 -9.04 0.67
CA ILE A 6 -25.52 -8.41 -0.46
C ILE A 6 -24.38 -7.51 0.02
N ARG A 7 -24.51 -6.93 1.21
CA ARG A 7 -23.44 -6.12 1.84
C ARG A 7 -22.24 -6.98 2.21
N PHE A 8 -22.48 -8.21 2.65
CA PHE A 8 -21.40 -9.16 2.92
C PHE A 8 -20.65 -9.52 1.63
N ILE A 9 -21.37 -9.73 0.52
CA ILE A 9 -20.74 -9.98 -0.80
C ILE A 9 -19.89 -8.78 -1.23
N ALA A 10 -20.43 -7.57 -1.16
CA ALA A 10 -19.71 -6.36 -1.49
C ALA A 10 -18.46 -6.16 -0.62
N ARG A 11 -18.58 -6.40 0.70
CA ARG A 11 -17.44 -6.37 1.63
C ARG A 11 -16.35 -7.37 1.25
N ARG A 12 -16.72 -8.61 0.91
CA ARG A 12 -15.75 -9.64 0.49
C ARG A 12 -15.05 -9.26 -0.80
N MET A 13 -15.75 -8.63 -1.71
CA MET A 13 -15.18 -8.15 -2.97
C MET A 13 -14.12 -7.05 -2.75
N MET A 14 -14.37 -6.10 -1.84
CA MET A 14 -13.37 -5.09 -1.47
C MET A 14 -12.12 -5.73 -0.85
N ILE A 15 -12.29 -6.74 -0.01
CA ILE A 15 -11.17 -7.47 0.59
C ILE A 15 -10.36 -8.18 -0.50
N SER A 16 -11.01 -8.94 -1.38
CA SER A 16 -10.34 -9.67 -2.47
C SER A 16 -9.65 -8.72 -3.45
N ALA A 17 -10.24 -7.55 -3.75
CA ALA A 17 -9.60 -6.54 -4.57
C ALA A 17 -8.29 -6.02 -3.98
N SER A 18 -8.19 -5.92 -2.65
CA SER A 18 -6.97 -5.47 -1.98
C SER A 18 -5.97 -6.60 -1.74
N GLU A 19 -6.44 -7.80 -1.39
CA GLU A 19 -5.64 -8.95 -0.98
C GLU A 19 -5.06 -9.68 -2.20
N ASP A 20 -5.91 -9.94 -3.22
CA ASP A 20 -5.54 -10.78 -4.36
C ASP A 20 -5.10 -10.00 -5.60
N VAL A 21 -5.62 -8.78 -5.79
CA VAL A 21 -5.29 -7.92 -6.94
C VAL A 21 -4.26 -6.87 -6.54
N GLY A 22 -4.49 -6.15 -5.44
CA GLY A 22 -3.57 -5.15 -4.90
C GLY A 22 -3.15 -4.11 -5.96
N ASN A 23 -1.87 -3.80 -5.99
CA ASN A 23 -1.29 -2.85 -6.94
C ASN A 23 -1.06 -3.39 -8.35
N ALA A 24 -1.38 -4.66 -8.62
CA ALA A 24 -1.38 -5.16 -10.00
C ALA A 24 -2.46 -4.47 -10.85
N ASP A 25 -3.59 -4.11 -10.23
CA ASP A 25 -4.59 -3.21 -10.79
C ASP A 25 -5.20 -2.30 -9.71
N PRO A 26 -4.69 -1.07 -9.52
CA PRO A 26 -5.17 -0.14 -8.50
C PRO A 26 -6.65 0.26 -8.65
N GLN A 27 -7.26 0.06 -9.81
CA GLN A 27 -8.68 0.35 -10.03
C GLN A 27 -9.59 -0.71 -9.42
N ALA A 28 -9.11 -1.92 -9.18
CA ALA A 28 -9.94 -3.02 -8.67
C ALA A 28 -10.62 -2.66 -7.34
N LEU A 29 -9.87 -2.07 -6.40
CA LEU A 29 -10.44 -1.62 -5.12
C LEU A 29 -11.43 -0.46 -5.33
N GLN A 30 -11.16 0.47 -6.23
CA GLN A 30 -12.07 1.59 -6.52
C GLN A 30 -13.39 1.09 -7.09
N VAL A 31 -13.36 0.14 -8.02
CA VAL A 31 -14.56 -0.49 -8.59
C VAL A 31 -15.34 -1.23 -7.51
N ALA A 32 -14.66 -2.01 -6.66
CA ALA A 32 -15.30 -2.73 -5.57
C ALA A 32 -15.97 -1.80 -4.54
N VAL A 33 -15.31 -0.68 -4.19
CA VAL A 33 -15.87 0.34 -3.27
C VAL A 33 -17.07 1.05 -3.91
N ALA A 34 -16.97 1.45 -5.17
CA ALA A 34 -18.09 2.08 -5.90
C ALA A 34 -19.29 1.15 -5.96
N ALA A 35 -19.08 -0.15 -6.24
CA ALA A 35 -20.13 -1.15 -6.24
C ALA A 35 -20.79 -1.30 -4.85
N ALA A 36 -20.00 -1.36 -3.78
CA ALA A 36 -20.52 -1.46 -2.42
C ALA A 36 -21.40 -0.26 -2.06
N GLN A 37 -21.00 0.97 -2.40
CA GLN A 37 -21.77 2.18 -2.17
C GLN A 37 -23.07 2.22 -3.02
N ALA A 38 -23.02 1.76 -4.26
CA ALA A 38 -24.18 1.72 -5.13
C ALA A 38 -25.21 0.69 -4.66
N VAL A 39 -24.78 -0.48 -4.21
CA VAL A 39 -25.64 -1.53 -3.64
C VAL A 39 -26.44 -1.02 -2.45
N GLU A 40 -25.84 -0.22 -1.56
CA GLU A 40 -26.53 0.37 -0.41
C GLU A 40 -27.62 1.38 -0.80
N ARG A 41 -27.45 2.09 -1.92
CA ARG A 41 -28.35 3.15 -2.37
C ARG A 41 -29.48 2.63 -3.27
N ILE A 42 -29.19 1.64 -4.09
CA ILE A 42 -30.12 1.17 -5.14
C ILE A 42 -30.99 0.03 -4.62
N GLY A 43 -30.39 -0.92 -3.87
CA GLY A 43 -31.12 -2.10 -3.41
C GLY A 43 -31.34 -3.16 -4.50
N MET A 44 -32.12 -4.18 -4.16
CA MET A 44 -32.46 -5.30 -5.05
C MET A 44 -33.73 -4.97 -5.86
N PRO A 45 -33.87 -5.44 -7.11
CA PRO A 45 -32.97 -6.40 -7.78
C PRO A 45 -31.80 -5.79 -8.55
N GLU A 46 -31.75 -4.49 -8.80
CA GLU A 46 -30.79 -3.82 -9.69
C GLU A 46 -29.34 -3.93 -9.19
N SER A 47 -29.13 -4.06 -7.89
CA SER A 47 -27.81 -4.29 -7.29
C SER A 47 -27.09 -5.54 -7.82
N GLN A 48 -27.83 -6.53 -8.37
CA GLN A 48 -27.24 -7.70 -8.99
C GLN A 48 -26.36 -7.34 -10.19
N ILE A 49 -26.77 -6.35 -10.97
CA ILE A 49 -26.03 -5.89 -12.17
C ILE A 49 -24.71 -5.28 -11.74
N ILE A 50 -24.75 -4.42 -10.72
CA ILE A 50 -23.58 -3.72 -10.17
C ILE A 50 -22.58 -4.72 -9.56
N LEU A 51 -23.08 -5.68 -8.78
CA LEU A 51 -22.23 -6.73 -8.21
C LEU A 51 -21.63 -7.62 -9.29
N ALA A 52 -22.37 -7.94 -10.36
CA ALA A 52 -21.85 -8.73 -11.47
C ALA A 52 -20.72 -8.01 -12.20
N GLU A 53 -20.90 -6.71 -12.50
CA GLU A 53 -19.88 -5.88 -13.13
C GLU A 53 -18.58 -5.87 -12.31
N ALA A 54 -18.69 -5.52 -11.03
CA ALA A 54 -17.52 -5.45 -10.14
C ALA A 54 -16.87 -6.83 -9.93
N THR A 55 -17.67 -7.89 -9.85
CA THR A 55 -17.15 -9.26 -9.73
C THR A 55 -16.34 -9.64 -10.97
N ASN A 56 -16.88 -9.36 -12.16
CA ASN A 56 -16.18 -9.65 -13.42
C ASN A 56 -14.88 -8.86 -13.52
N TYR A 57 -14.90 -7.58 -13.12
CA TYR A 57 -13.69 -6.75 -13.12
C TYR A 57 -12.61 -7.34 -12.20
N VAL A 58 -12.92 -7.57 -10.93
CA VAL A 58 -11.97 -8.11 -9.95
C VAL A 58 -11.48 -9.51 -10.33
N ALA A 59 -12.38 -10.36 -10.86
CA ALA A 59 -12.02 -11.70 -11.28
C ALA A 59 -11.03 -11.72 -12.47
N CYS A 60 -11.20 -10.80 -13.41
CA CYS A 60 -10.37 -10.71 -14.61
C CYS A 60 -9.09 -9.86 -14.44
N ALA A 61 -8.98 -9.09 -13.34
CA ALA A 61 -7.81 -8.26 -13.06
C ALA A 61 -6.53 -9.12 -12.89
N PRO A 62 -5.35 -8.60 -13.25
CA PRO A 62 -4.09 -9.23 -12.89
C PRO A 62 -3.98 -9.38 -11.37
N LYS A 63 -3.31 -10.44 -10.91
CA LYS A 63 -3.25 -10.79 -9.49
C LYS A 63 -1.88 -10.50 -8.90
N SER A 64 -1.88 -9.89 -7.70
CA SER A 64 -0.70 -9.75 -6.85
C SER A 64 -1.12 -9.60 -5.39
N ASN A 65 -0.49 -10.37 -4.52
CA ASN A 65 -0.64 -10.25 -3.08
C ASN A 65 0.54 -9.50 -2.42
N ALA A 66 1.38 -8.82 -3.20
CA ALA A 66 2.57 -8.14 -2.69
C ALA A 66 2.26 -7.13 -1.58
N SER A 67 1.14 -6.40 -1.68
CA SER A 67 0.69 -5.47 -0.65
C SER A 67 0.27 -6.18 0.64
N TYR A 68 -0.40 -7.31 0.53
CA TYR A 68 -0.77 -8.15 1.69
C TYR A 68 0.49 -8.68 2.38
N LEU A 69 1.43 -9.26 1.63
CA LEU A 69 2.70 -9.78 2.18
C LEU A 69 3.53 -8.67 2.83
N SER A 70 3.48 -7.47 2.29
CA SER A 70 4.18 -6.29 2.85
C SER A 70 3.71 -5.96 4.27
N ILE A 71 2.41 -5.86 4.49
CA ILE A 71 1.88 -5.56 5.83
C ILE A 71 2.05 -6.74 6.78
N ASP A 72 1.89 -7.97 6.30
CA ASP A 72 2.08 -9.17 7.11
C ASP A 72 3.53 -9.26 7.64
N ALA A 73 4.53 -9.05 6.78
CA ALA A 73 5.93 -9.01 7.16
C ALA A 73 6.23 -7.90 8.20
N ALA A 74 5.67 -6.70 8.00
CA ALA A 74 5.86 -5.59 8.93
C ALA A 74 5.21 -5.89 10.29
N MET A 75 3.99 -6.42 10.31
CA MET A 75 3.29 -6.79 11.54
C MET A 75 4.00 -7.93 12.29
N HIS A 76 4.53 -8.91 11.58
CA HIS A 76 5.31 -9.99 12.18
C HIS A 76 6.59 -9.44 12.86
N MET A 77 7.28 -8.52 12.21
CA MET A 77 8.45 -7.86 12.79
C MET A 77 8.13 -7.10 14.07
N VAL A 78 7.05 -6.32 14.07
CA VAL A 78 6.57 -5.61 15.26
C VAL A 78 6.21 -6.59 16.38
N ALA A 79 5.48 -7.65 16.05
CA ALA A 79 5.06 -8.67 17.02
C ALA A 79 6.25 -9.44 17.63
N SER A 80 7.36 -9.58 16.89
CA SER A 80 8.60 -10.20 17.41
C SER A 80 9.42 -9.27 18.33
N GLY A 81 8.94 -8.05 18.61
CA GLY A 81 9.62 -7.07 19.45
C GLY A 81 10.74 -6.32 18.75
N GLN A 82 10.91 -6.47 17.45
CA GLN A 82 11.90 -5.75 16.65
C GLN A 82 11.37 -4.35 16.28
N THR A 83 11.25 -3.49 17.28
CA THR A 83 10.78 -2.10 17.12
C THR A 83 11.85 -1.11 17.60
N PRO A 84 12.99 -1.00 16.90
CA PRO A 84 14.01 -0.04 17.26
C PRO A 84 13.51 1.40 17.06
N PRO A 85 14.11 2.39 17.76
CA PRO A 85 13.68 3.78 17.65
C PRO A 85 13.83 4.33 16.24
N ILE A 86 12.98 5.28 15.89
CA ILE A 86 13.04 6.00 14.62
C ILE A 86 14.40 6.72 14.50
N PRO A 87 15.08 6.68 13.35
CA PRO A 87 16.33 7.40 13.13
C PRO A 87 16.22 8.89 13.50
N VAL A 88 17.25 9.42 14.18
CA VAL A 88 17.21 10.77 14.77
C VAL A 88 16.94 11.86 13.74
N HIS A 89 17.47 11.72 12.51
CA HIS A 89 17.24 12.67 11.42
C HIS A 89 15.79 12.70 10.92
N LEU A 90 15.00 11.65 11.16
CA LEU A 90 13.57 11.56 10.80
C LEU A 90 12.63 12.00 11.94
N GLN A 91 13.17 12.25 13.13
CA GLN A 91 12.37 12.68 14.27
C GLN A 91 11.97 14.15 14.11
N ASP A 92 10.77 14.50 14.63
CA ASP A 92 10.21 15.84 14.49
C ASP A 92 11.17 16.93 15.04
N SER A 93 11.45 17.93 14.22
CA SER A 93 12.31 19.07 14.53
C SER A 93 11.56 20.38 14.79
N HIS A 94 10.21 20.38 14.77
CA HIS A 94 9.40 21.59 14.83
C HIS A 94 9.16 22.14 16.25
N TYR A 95 9.70 21.52 17.29
CA TYR A 95 9.55 21.98 18.68
C TYR A 95 10.85 22.57 19.25
N LYS A 96 10.71 23.51 20.21
CA LYS A 96 11.83 24.35 20.73
C LYS A 96 13.06 23.58 21.25
N SER A 97 12.91 22.33 21.68
CA SER A 97 14.00 21.53 22.25
C SER A 97 14.58 20.50 21.26
N ALA A 98 14.03 20.39 20.06
CA ALA A 98 14.41 19.37 19.07
C ALA A 98 15.90 19.41 18.73
N GLY A 99 16.44 20.62 18.49
CA GLY A 99 17.85 20.78 18.17
C GLY A 99 18.83 20.36 19.29
N LYS A 100 18.41 20.44 20.56
CA LYS A 100 19.22 19.98 21.70
C LYS A 100 19.29 18.44 21.78
N LEU A 101 18.30 17.75 21.22
CA LEU A 101 18.21 16.31 21.15
C LEU A 101 18.75 15.75 19.83
N GLY A 102 19.18 16.63 18.92
CA GLY A 102 19.68 16.24 17.58
C GLY A 102 18.59 15.86 16.59
N HIS A 103 17.29 16.03 16.92
CA HIS A 103 16.19 15.65 16.07
C HIS A 103 16.18 16.43 14.77
N GLY A 104 15.99 15.75 13.65
CA GLY A 104 15.97 16.32 12.31
C GLY A 104 17.33 16.74 11.74
N ILE A 105 18.41 16.63 12.52
CA ILE A 105 19.75 16.97 12.02
C ILE A 105 20.18 15.94 10.97
N GLY A 106 20.55 16.46 9.78
CA GLY A 106 20.95 15.61 8.66
C GLY A 106 19.80 15.11 7.79
N TYR A 107 18.56 15.50 8.07
CA TYR A 107 17.43 15.20 7.19
C TYR A 107 17.63 15.84 5.82
N GLN A 108 17.45 15.05 4.76
CA GLN A 108 17.53 15.51 3.39
C GLN A 108 16.13 15.57 2.79
N TYR A 109 15.69 16.76 2.39
CA TYR A 109 14.37 16.96 1.81
C TYR A 109 14.34 16.49 0.36
N ALA A 110 13.62 15.40 0.09
CA ALA A 110 13.65 14.73 -1.21
C ALA A 110 13.33 15.65 -2.40
N HIS A 111 12.48 16.68 -2.22
CA HIS A 111 12.13 17.62 -3.29
C HIS A 111 13.27 18.53 -3.73
N ASP A 112 14.35 18.64 -2.95
CA ASP A 112 15.56 19.40 -3.34
C ASP A 112 16.49 18.59 -4.25
N PHE A 113 16.17 17.29 -4.48
CA PHE A 113 16.97 16.39 -5.27
C PHE A 113 16.30 16.02 -6.60
N LYS A 114 17.11 15.56 -7.55
CA LYS A 114 16.63 15.08 -8.85
C LYS A 114 15.58 13.97 -8.67
N ASN A 115 14.52 14.03 -9.46
CA ASN A 115 13.37 13.09 -9.40
C ASN A 115 12.65 13.05 -8.03
N HIS A 116 12.85 14.07 -7.18
CA HIS A 116 12.31 14.10 -5.81
C HIS A 116 12.65 12.85 -5.00
N TYR A 117 13.83 12.32 -5.21
CA TYR A 117 14.34 11.13 -4.53
C TYR A 117 15.74 11.37 -3.98
N VAL A 118 15.99 10.90 -2.79
CA VAL A 118 17.30 10.91 -2.14
C VAL A 118 17.56 9.57 -1.46
N ALA A 119 18.76 9.04 -1.65
CA ALA A 119 19.19 7.80 -1.02
C ALA A 119 19.57 8.04 0.45
N GLN A 120 18.57 8.30 1.31
CA GLN A 120 18.79 8.34 2.76
C GLN A 120 18.14 7.14 3.45
N GLN A 121 18.64 6.79 4.63
CA GLN A 121 18.10 5.68 5.40
C GLN A 121 16.84 6.12 6.13
N TYR A 122 15.73 5.43 5.88
CA TYR A 122 14.44 5.68 6.52
C TYR A 122 14.13 4.68 7.64
N LEU A 123 14.70 3.48 7.56
CA LEU A 123 14.55 2.47 8.60
C LEU A 123 15.65 2.61 9.65
N PRO A 124 15.40 2.21 10.92
CA PRO A 124 16.44 2.09 11.93
C PRO A 124 17.61 1.21 11.48
N ASP A 125 18.80 1.42 12.05
CA ASP A 125 20.03 0.70 11.67
C ASP A 125 19.87 -0.82 11.71
N ALA A 126 19.18 -1.35 12.72
CA ALA A 126 18.89 -2.77 12.84
C ALA A 126 18.02 -3.34 11.71
N LEU A 127 17.33 -2.49 10.97
CA LEU A 127 16.45 -2.84 9.86
C LEU A 127 16.95 -2.29 8.52
N ALA A 128 18.17 -1.76 8.48
CA ALA A 128 18.76 -1.22 7.26
C ALA A 128 18.75 -2.26 6.13
N GLY A 129 18.29 -1.83 4.95
CA GLY A 129 18.17 -2.71 3.79
C GLY A 129 16.93 -3.62 3.75
N THR A 130 16.11 -3.65 4.81
CA THR A 130 14.86 -4.42 4.80
C THR A 130 13.89 -3.84 3.77
N ARG A 131 13.26 -4.72 3.00
CA ARG A 131 12.21 -4.37 2.05
C ARG A 131 10.95 -5.12 2.41
N PHE A 132 9.89 -4.39 2.70
CA PHE A 132 8.58 -4.97 3.01
C PHE A 132 7.73 -5.16 1.74
N TYR A 133 7.82 -4.24 0.79
CA TYR A 133 7.08 -4.30 -0.46
C TYR A 133 8.01 -4.65 -1.63
N GLU A 134 7.70 -5.76 -2.27
CA GLU A 134 8.38 -6.24 -3.48
C GLU A 134 7.36 -6.36 -4.61
N PRO A 135 7.26 -5.33 -5.47
CA PRO A 135 6.32 -5.36 -6.59
C PRO A 135 6.65 -6.49 -7.56
N THR A 136 5.60 -7.18 -8.00
CA THR A 136 5.71 -8.25 -9.00
C THR A 136 5.87 -7.67 -10.42
N ASP A 137 5.87 -8.53 -11.43
CA ASP A 137 5.80 -8.12 -12.84
C ASP A 137 4.38 -8.14 -13.42
N MET A 138 3.38 -8.30 -12.53
CA MET A 138 1.98 -8.36 -12.92
C MET A 138 1.36 -6.96 -13.02
N GLY A 139 0.69 -6.69 -14.14
CA GLY A 139 -0.10 -5.48 -14.35
C GLY A 139 0.67 -4.18 -14.06
N TYR A 140 0.08 -3.30 -13.25
CA TYR A 140 0.67 -2.02 -12.91
C TYR A 140 1.91 -2.14 -11.99
N GLU A 141 2.07 -3.22 -11.23
CA GLU A 141 3.24 -3.42 -10.38
C GLU A 141 4.55 -3.50 -11.17
N LYS A 142 4.50 -3.96 -12.43
CA LYS A 142 5.65 -3.88 -13.33
C LYS A 142 6.15 -2.45 -13.50
N GLN A 143 5.23 -1.49 -13.68
CA GLN A 143 5.59 -0.07 -13.81
C GLN A 143 6.17 0.50 -12.52
N ILE A 144 5.61 0.11 -11.36
CA ILE A 144 6.13 0.47 -10.04
C ILE A 144 7.56 -0.05 -9.88
N ARG A 145 7.81 -1.31 -10.19
CA ARG A 145 9.14 -1.93 -10.11
C ARG A 145 10.15 -1.22 -11.00
N ASP A 146 9.81 -1.04 -12.27
CA ASP A 146 10.68 -0.38 -13.25
C ASP A 146 11.04 1.06 -12.82
N HIS A 147 10.06 1.79 -12.24
CA HIS A 147 10.26 3.12 -11.69
C HIS A 147 11.20 3.09 -10.47
N LEU A 148 10.97 2.19 -9.51
CA LEU A 148 11.81 2.06 -8.32
C LEU A 148 13.27 1.69 -8.66
N GLU A 149 13.48 0.82 -9.63
CA GLU A 149 14.81 0.46 -10.11
C GLU A 149 15.52 1.64 -10.80
N LYS A 150 14.76 2.42 -11.58
CA LYS A 150 15.28 3.61 -12.24
C LYS A 150 15.76 4.66 -11.24
N ILE A 151 14.91 5.05 -10.28
CA ILE A 151 15.27 6.11 -9.31
C ILE A 151 16.44 5.70 -8.41
N ARG A 152 16.55 4.42 -8.06
CA ARG A 152 17.69 3.90 -7.27
C ARG A 152 19.00 4.01 -8.04
N ARG A 153 19.03 3.58 -9.31
CA ARG A 153 20.23 3.70 -10.17
C ARG A 153 20.66 5.14 -10.42
N GLU A 154 19.72 6.07 -10.45
CA GLU A 154 20.04 7.49 -10.68
C GLU A 154 20.49 8.22 -9.40
N ALA A 155 20.32 7.61 -8.24
CA ALA A 155 20.73 8.16 -6.95
C ALA A 155 22.08 7.59 -6.44
N GLU A 156 22.60 6.53 -7.06
CA GLU A 156 23.96 6.00 -6.88
C GLU A 156 25.00 6.82 -7.66
#